data_7f25e732e5f30b3f91fd47d31200d22a
#
_entry.id   7f25e732e5f30b3f91fd47d31200d22a
#
_cell.length_a   1.000
_cell.length_b   1.000
_cell.length_c   1.000
_cell.angle_alpha   90.00
_cell.angle_beta   90.00
_cell.angle_gamma   90.00
#
_symmetry.space_group_name_H-M   'P 1'
#
loop_
_entity.id
_entity.type
_entity.pdbx_description
1 polymer ?
#
loop_
_entity_poly.entity_id
_entity_poly.type
_entity_poly.pdbx_seq_one_letter_code
_entity_poly.pdbx_strand_id
1 'polypeptide(L)'
;LTIISGLAIILVDSIVPDSVDTSLYQSVASGIFTGFIVSLVISVIGYFHERNIILEKTDSNIKSLYINMMVLSKIIGSILPQIHKAASMEPLPFKNISGLSELSVSFAEKMDLGLFSPIWQRGKLARIYAELIEFQQELYNIKNISVNLQAQTIDFTIKTLELHNAQLRGVQPSPTEFESIDELKNLINIRTAKFHEYVTGQALELEKIAKFFY
;
A
#
# COMPACT_ATOMS: atom_id res chain seq x y z
N LEU A 1 9.95 -35.81 12.99
CA LEU A 1 11.10 -36.49 12.36
C LEU A 1 12.28 -36.60 13.32
N THR A 2 12.66 -35.53 14.06
CA THR A 2 13.75 -35.52 15.06
C THR A 2 13.54 -36.51 16.20
N ILE A 3 12.31 -36.64 16.67
CA ILE A 3 11.94 -37.62 17.71
C ILE A 3 12.03 -39.04 17.15
N ILE A 4 11.66 -39.23 15.87
CA ILE A 4 11.70 -40.52 15.20
C ILE A 4 13.15 -40.98 14.96
N SER A 5 14.05 -40.07 14.59
CA SER A 5 15.48 -40.43 14.40
C SER A 5 16.18 -40.69 15.74
N GLY A 6 15.84 -39.94 16.80
CA GLY A 6 16.35 -40.20 18.16
C GLY A 6 15.86 -41.55 18.69
N LEU A 7 14.59 -41.87 18.48
CA LEU A 7 14.00 -43.19 18.81
C LEU A 7 14.61 -44.31 17.98
N ALA A 8 14.92 -44.07 16.68
CA ALA A 8 15.58 -45.06 15.83
C ALA A 8 16.98 -45.41 16.32
N ILE A 9 17.76 -44.45 16.84
CA ILE A 9 19.07 -44.71 17.44
C ILE A 9 18.94 -45.61 18.69
N ILE A 10 18.00 -45.29 19.56
CA ILE A 10 17.74 -46.08 20.79
C ILE A 10 17.23 -47.49 20.46
N LEU A 11 16.37 -47.62 19.42
CA LEU A 11 15.85 -48.91 18.96
C LEU A 11 16.92 -49.76 18.31
N VAL A 12 17.84 -49.21 17.55
CA VAL A 12 18.97 -49.92 16.94
C VAL A 12 19.86 -50.50 18.02
N ASP A 13 20.13 -49.73 19.08
CA ASP A 13 20.97 -50.15 20.21
C ASP A 13 20.31 -51.30 21.05
N SER A 14 18.97 -51.37 21.06
CA SER A 14 18.23 -52.36 21.85
C SER A 14 17.82 -53.61 21.10
N ILE A 15 17.84 -53.63 19.75
CA ILE A 15 17.33 -54.74 18.93
C ILE A 15 18.42 -55.50 18.19
N VAL A 16 19.58 -54.87 17.96
CA VAL A 16 20.67 -55.51 17.19
C VAL A 16 21.54 -56.38 18.09
N PRO A 17 21.71 -57.67 17.80
CA PRO A 17 22.56 -58.54 18.62
C PRO A 17 24.01 -58.09 18.62
N ASP A 18 24.73 -58.30 19.75
CA ASP A 18 26.16 -57.92 19.94
C ASP A 18 27.15 -58.51 18.90
N SER A 19 26.68 -59.37 18.04
CA SER A 19 27.52 -59.98 16.96
C SER A 19 27.61 -59.18 15.68
N VAL A 20 26.84 -58.10 15.54
CA VAL A 20 26.86 -57.23 14.33
C VAL A 20 27.62 -55.92 14.66
N ASP A 21 28.49 -55.52 13.74
CA ASP A 21 29.23 -54.25 13.91
C ASP A 21 28.28 -53.06 13.85
N THR A 22 27.67 -52.74 14.99
CA THR A 22 26.68 -51.66 15.20
C THR A 22 27.28 -50.30 15.02
N SER A 23 28.63 -50.18 15.07
CA SER A 23 29.36 -48.90 15.03
C SER A 23 29.08 -48.11 13.75
N LEU A 24 28.94 -48.80 12.62
CA LEU A 24 28.66 -48.20 11.32
C LEU A 24 27.23 -47.63 11.28
N TYR A 25 26.23 -48.37 11.77
CA TYR A 25 24.83 -47.91 11.83
C TYR A 25 24.64 -46.73 12.79
N GLN A 26 25.28 -46.75 13.95
CA GLN A 26 25.30 -45.65 14.92
C GLN A 26 25.94 -44.41 14.30
N SER A 27 27.04 -44.56 13.58
CA SER A 27 27.75 -43.45 12.95
C SER A 27 26.90 -42.80 11.86
N VAL A 28 26.22 -43.58 11.00
CA VAL A 28 25.32 -43.09 9.97
C VAL A 28 24.10 -42.43 10.59
N ALA A 29 23.47 -43.04 11.59
CA ALA A 29 22.30 -42.47 12.27
C ALA A 29 22.63 -41.15 12.98
N SER A 30 23.81 -41.10 13.65
CA SER A 30 24.30 -39.87 14.28
C SER A 30 24.62 -38.77 13.28
N GLY A 31 25.17 -39.12 12.09
CA GLY A 31 25.45 -38.18 11.02
C GLY A 31 24.14 -37.57 10.44
N ILE A 32 23.13 -38.42 10.20
CA ILE A 32 21.82 -37.97 9.74
C ILE A 32 21.16 -37.07 10.78
N PHE A 33 21.21 -37.44 12.05
CA PHE A 33 20.60 -36.65 13.14
C PHE A 33 21.27 -35.29 13.29
N THR A 34 22.61 -35.25 13.28
CA THR A 34 23.38 -34.01 13.35
C THR A 34 23.11 -33.11 12.17
N GLY A 35 23.10 -33.69 10.95
CA GLY A 35 22.77 -32.96 9.72
C GLY A 35 21.36 -32.35 9.76
N PHE A 36 20.39 -33.08 10.32
CA PHE A 36 19.03 -32.60 10.47
C PHE A 36 18.95 -31.45 11.49
N ILE A 37 19.61 -31.54 12.65
CA ILE A 37 19.65 -30.47 13.65
C ILE A 37 20.29 -29.21 13.06
N VAL A 38 21.44 -29.33 12.39
CA VAL A 38 22.11 -28.21 11.75
C VAL A 38 21.23 -27.57 10.69
N SER A 39 20.59 -28.36 9.85
CA SER A 39 19.65 -27.87 8.83
C SER A 39 18.46 -27.13 9.44
N LEU A 40 17.92 -27.63 10.54
CA LEU A 40 16.81 -27.01 11.26
C LEU A 40 17.23 -25.66 11.89
N VAL A 41 18.43 -25.60 12.50
CA VAL A 41 18.96 -24.36 13.07
C VAL A 41 19.17 -23.30 11.98
N ILE A 42 19.79 -23.69 10.86
CA ILE A 42 20.00 -22.79 9.71
C ILE A 42 18.65 -22.28 9.17
N SER A 43 17.67 -23.19 9.02
CA SER A 43 16.33 -22.81 8.55
C SER A 43 15.62 -21.81 9.49
N VAL A 44 15.75 -22.00 10.80
CA VAL A 44 15.19 -21.10 11.80
C VAL A 44 15.86 -19.73 11.75
N ILE A 45 17.19 -19.69 11.69
CA ILE A 45 17.94 -18.44 11.57
C ILE A 45 17.58 -17.73 10.27
N GLY A 46 17.54 -18.44 9.14
CA GLY A 46 17.14 -17.92 7.84
C GLY A 46 15.73 -17.33 7.87
N TYR A 47 14.77 -18.02 8.49
CA TYR A 47 13.41 -17.53 8.65
C TYR A 47 13.36 -16.20 9.44
N PHE A 48 14.05 -16.09 10.56
CA PHE A 48 14.06 -14.85 11.34
C PHE A 48 14.75 -13.70 10.60
N HIS A 49 15.81 -13.99 9.87
CA HIS A 49 16.50 -13.00 9.04
C HIS A 49 15.59 -12.46 7.93
N GLU A 50 14.99 -13.34 7.15
CA GLU A 50 14.06 -12.98 6.08
C GLU A 50 12.84 -12.21 6.62
N ARG A 51 12.28 -12.68 7.75
CA ARG A 51 11.19 -12.00 8.44
C ARG A 51 11.54 -10.55 8.77
N ASN A 52 12.72 -10.31 9.33
CA ASN A 52 13.13 -8.95 9.71
C ASN A 52 13.31 -8.06 8.48
N ILE A 53 13.90 -8.55 7.41
CA ILE A 53 14.03 -7.80 6.15
C ILE A 53 12.66 -7.40 5.58
N ILE A 54 11.70 -8.33 5.57
CA ILE A 54 10.34 -8.05 5.08
C ILE A 54 9.65 -7.01 5.96
N LEU A 55 9.78 -7.11 7.29
CA LEU A 55 9.16 -6.16 8.21
C LEU A 55 9.78 -4.76 8.08
N GLU A 56 11.10 -4.64 7.98
CA GLU A 56 11.79 -3.36 7.76
C GLU A 56 11.38 -2.71 6.43
N LYS A 57 11.32 -3.51 5.36
CA LYS A 57 10.88 -3.02 4.05
C LYS A 57 9.42 -2.55 4.10
N THR A 58 8.55 -3.29 4.77
CA THR A 58 7.15 -2.92 4.93
C THR A 58 7.02 -1.64 5.75
N ASP A 59 7.71 -1.51 6.86
CA ASP A 59 7.74 -0.30 7.68
C ASP A 59 8.19 0.92 6.87
N SER A 60 9.29 0.79 6.11
CA SER A 60 9.79 1.88 5.25
C SER A 60 8.75 2.31 4.19
N ASN A 61 8.08 1.35 3.57
CA ASN A 61 7.04 1.65 2.58
C ASN A 61 5.82 2.31 3.22
N ILE A 62 5.38 1.87 4.40
CA ILE A 62 4.27 2.49 5.14
C ILE A 62 4.61 3.93 5.52
N LYS A 63 5.82 4.22 5.98
CA LYS A 63 6.27 5.57 6.29
C LYS A 63 6.27 6.47 5.06
N SER A 64 6.80 5.97 3.94
CA SER A 64 6.82 6.71 2.67
C SER A 64 5.40 6.98 2.17
N LEU A 65 4.52 6.00 2.29
CA LEU A 65 3.11 6.12 1.93
C LEU A 65 2.39 7.14 2.82
N TYR A 66 2.61 7.11 4.13
CA TYR A 66 2.04 8.09 5.07
C TYR A 66 2.45 9.51 4.72
N ILE A 67 3.75 9.74 4.48
CA ILE A 67 4.27 11.06 4.09
C ILE A 67 3.60 11.52 2.78
N ASN A 68 3.51 10.63 1.79
CA ASN A 68 2.89 10.94 0.51
C ASN A 68 1.40 11.30 0.66
N MET A 69 0.65 10.55 1.49
CA MET A 69 -0.75 10.82 1.77
C MET A 69 -0.95 12.16 2.49
N MET A 70 -0.07 12.51 3.43
CA MET A 70 -0.08 13.81 4.10
C MET A 70 0.21 14.96 3.14
N VAL A 71 1.15 14.78 2.22
CA VAL A 71 1.45 15.77 1.15
C VAL A 71 0.25 15.93 0.22
N LEU A 72 -0.35 14.81 -0.20
CA LEU A 72 -1.55 14.80 -1.03
C LEU A 72 -2.71 15.57 -0.36
N SER A 73 -2.99 15.30 0.91
CA SER A 73 -4.02 16.00 1.68
C SER A 73 -3.76 17.51 1.74
N LYS A 74 -2.51 17.92 2.02
CA LYS A 74 -2.13 19.35 2.05
C LYS A 74 -2.30 20.04 0.70
N ILE A 75 -1.92 19.39 -0.39
CA ILE A 75 -2.08 19.94 -1.75
C ILE A 75 -3.56 20.12 -2.07
N ILE A 76 -4.40 19.11 -1.81
CA ILE A 76 -5.85 19.21 -2.02
C ILE A 76 -6.43 20.35 -1.20
N GLY A 77 -6.06 20.47 0.07
CA GLY A 77 -6.50 21.55 0.96
C GLY A 77 -6.08 22.94 0.48
N SER A 78 -4.91 23.07 -0.17
CA SER A 78 -4.45 24.34 -0.73
C SER A 78 -5.18 24.78 -2.01
N ILE A 79 -5.74 23.81 -2.75
CA ILE A 79 -6.48 24.06 -4.00
C ILE A 79 -7.92 24.52 -3.71
N LEU A 80 -8.56 24.04 -2.65
CA LEU A 80 -9.94 24.37 -2.31
C LEU A 80 -10.23 25.88 -2.32
N PRO A 81 -9.43 26.77 -1.67
CA PRO A 81 -9.65 28.21 -1.75
C PRO A 81 -9.45 28.78 -3.16
N GLN A 82 -8.61 28.15 -3.97
CA GLN A 82 -8.35 28.59 -5.34
C GLN A 82 -9.53 28.29 -6.26
N ILE A 83 -10.21 27.16 -6.10
CA ILE A 83 -11.42 26.83 -6.84
C ILE A 83 -12.51 27.88 -6.57
N HIS A 84 -12.68 28.32 -5.32
CA HIS A 84 -13.64 29.35 -4.98
C HIS A 84 -13.33 30.71 -5.65
N LYS A 85 -12.03 31.07 -5.70
CA LYS A 85 -11.58 32.35 -6.25
C LYS A 85 -11.42 32.33 -7.76
N ALA A 86 -11.41 31.16 -8.39
CA ALA A 86 -11.16 31.02 -9.83
C ALA A 86 -12.31 31.66 -10.64
N ALA A 87 -12.20 32.97 -10.81
CA ALA A 87 -12.75 33.66 -11.97
C ALA A 87 -11.79 33.55 -13.16
N SER A 88 -10.59 33.01 -12.96
CA SER A 88 -9.47 33.03 -13.88
C SER A 88 -9.23 31.66 -14.52
N MET A 89 -8.79 31.72 -15.75
CA MET A 89 -8.45 30.60 -16.64
C MET A 89 -7.16 29.86 -16.23
N GLU A 90 -6.68 30.01 -14.99
CA GLU A 90 -5.51 29.27 -14.53
C GLU A 90 -5.86 27.80 -14.34
N PRO A 91 -5.11 26.88 -15.00
CA PRO A 91 -5.33 25.46 -14.81
C PRO A 91 -5.05 25.08 -13.36
N LEU A 92 -6.05 24.50 -12.71
CA LEU A 92 -5.91 24.00 -11.35
C LEU A 92 -4.86 22.87 -11.32
N PRO A 93 -4.00 22.76 -10.29
CA PRO A 93 -2.88 21.83 -10.24
C PRO A 93 -3.29 20.37 -9.94
N PHE A 94 -4.39 19.90 -10.52
CA PHE A 94 -4.91 18.53 -10.33
C PHE A 94 -3.97 17.46 -10.91
N LYS A 95 -3.11 17.80 -11.87
CA LYS A 95 -2.09 16.88 -12.39
C LYS A 95 -1.16 16.37 -11.29
N ASN A 96 -0.78 17.23 -10.34
CA ASN A 96 0.08 16.86 -9.23
C ASN A 96 -0.64 15.91 -8.26
N ILE A 97 -1.96 16.08 -8.08
CA ILE A 97 -2.80 15.19 -7.26
C ILE A 97 -2.85 13.80 -7.87
N SER A 98 -3.09 13.68 -9.16
CA SER A 98 -3.12 12.41 -9.87
C SER A 98 -1.76 11.69 -9.77
N GLY A 99 -0.64 12.37 -10.01
CA GLY A 99 0.69 11.80 -9.88
C GLY A 99 1.02 11.32 -8.47
N LEU A 100 0.62 12.07 -7.43
CA LEU A 100 0.82 11.65 -6.03
C LEU A 100 -0.06 10.46 -5.66
N SER A 101 -1.28 10.38 -6.16
CA SER A 101 -2.15 9.22 -5.93
C SER A 101 -1.63 7.97 -6.63
N GLU A 102 -1.06 8.06 -7.82
CA GLU A 102 -0.36 6.97 -8.50
C GLU A 102 0.88 6.51 -7.72
N LEU A 103 1.65 7.46 -7.19
CA LEU A 103 2.82 7.16 -6.35
C LEU A 103 2.39 6.41 -5.07
N SER A 104 1.26 6.77 -4.48
CA SER A 104 0.70 6.06 -3.32
C SER A 104 0.38 4.60 -3.64
N VAL A 105 -0.25 4.33 -4.78
CA VAL A 105 -0.51 2.96 -5.27
C VAL A 105 0.81 2.20 -5.47
N SER A 106 1.82 2.84 -6.10
CA SER A 106 3.13 2.22 -6.32
C SER A 106 3.85 1.84 -5.01
N PHE A 107 3.73 2.64 -3.94
CA PHE A 107 4.26 2.26 -2.63
C PHE A 107 3.54 1.06 -2.04
N ALA A 108 2.22 1.01 -2.19
CA ALA A 108 1.42 -0.11 -1.70
C ALA A 108 1.73 -1.42 -2.46
N GLU A 109 1.91 -1.35 -3.78
CA GLU A 109 2.27 -2.51 -4.61
C GLU A 109 3.67 -3.06 -4.31
N LYS A 110 4.58 -2.22 -3.83
CA LYS A 110 5.92 -2.65 -3.38
C LYS A 110 5.90 -3.37 -2.04
N MET A 111 4.82 -3.27 -1.27
CA MET A 111 4.62 -4.11 -0.09
C MET A 111 4.22 -5.48 -0.58
N ASP A 112 4.99 -6.50 -0.20
CA ASP A 112 4.78 -7.89 -0.62
C ASP A 112 3.61 -8.53 0.16
N LEU A 113 2.42 -7.94 0.00
CA LEU A 113 1.19 -8.38 0.66
C LEU A 113 0.45 -9.48 -0.12
N GLY A 114 0.78 -9.66 -1.41
CA GLY A 114 0.16 -10.67 -2.27
C GLY A 114 0.70 -12.07 -2.09
N LEU A 115 1.90 -12.22 -1.54
CA LEU A 115 2.49 -13.51 -1.24
C LEU A 115 2.03 -13.99 0.14
N PHE A 116 1.49 -15.20 0.15
CA PHE A 116 1.10 -15.90 1.36
C PHE A 116 2.34 -16.19 2.22
N SER A 117 2.74 -15.21 3.02
CA SER A 117 3.88 -15.34 3.91
C SER A 117 3.43 -15.86 5.28
N PRO A 118 4.07 -16.91 5.82
CA PRO A 118 3.81 -17.38 7.18
C PRO A 118 3.97 -16.30 8.26
N ILE A 119 4.69 -15.22 7.94
CA ILE A 119 4.92 -14.07 8.82
C ILE A 119 3.61 -13.39 9.21
N TRP A 120 2.67 -13.29 8.25
CA TRP A 120 1.42 -12.55 8.40
C TRP A 120 0.26 -13.35 9.01
N GLN A 121 0.47 -14.65 9.28
CA GLN A 121 -0.62 -15.55 9.69
C GLN A 121 -0.98 -15.53 11.18
N ARG A 122 -0.17 -14.89 12.05
CA ARG A 122 -0.33 -15.02 13.50
C ARG A 122 -0.40 -13.70 14.23
N GLY A 123 -1.35 -13.62 15.18
CA GLY A 123 -1.44 -12.58 16.18
C GLY A 123 -1.65 -11.17 15.60
N LYS A 124 -0.94 -10.20 16.14
CA LYS A 124 -1.08 -8.79 15.75
C LYS A 124 -0.71 -8.53 14.28
N LEU A 125 0.23 -9.29 13.71
CA LEU A 125 0.63 -9.13 12.31
C LEU A 125 -0.48 -9.53 11.34
N ALA A 126 -1.29 -10.54 11.65
CA ALA A 126 -2.42 -10.92 10.82
C ALA A 126 -3.47 -9.81 10.70
N ARG A 127 -3.71 -9.10 11.80
CA ARG A 127 -4.61 -7.95 11.81
C ARG A 127 -4.07 -6.81 10.95
N ILE A 128 -2.79 -6.47 11.11
CA ILE A 128 -2.14 -5.42 10.30
C ILE A 128 -2.14 -5.79 8.82
N TYR A 129 -1.89 -7.05 8.50
CA TYR A 129 -1.98 -7.53 7.13
C TYR A 129 -3.37 -7.29 6.52
N ALA A 130 -4.44 -7.62 7.26
CA ALA A 130 -5.80 -7.38 6.81
C ALA A 130 -6.08 -5.88 6.61
N GLU A 131 -5.68 -5.03 7.57
CA GLU A 131 -5.80 -3.57 7.47
C GLU A 131 -5.01 -2.99 6.28
N LEU A 132 -3.81 -3.53 5.97
CA LEU A 132 -3.02 -3.09 4.82
C LEU A 132 -3.63 -3.52 3.48
N ILE A 133 -4.23 -4.71 3.39
CA ILE A 133 -4.96 -5.17 2.19
C ILE A 133 -6.17 -4.25 1.92
N GLU A 134 -6.96 -3.96 2.96
CA GLU A 134 -8.09 -3.04 2.86
C GLU A 134 -7.61 -1.64 2.43
N PHE A 135 -6.53 -1.17 3.03
CA PHE A 135 -5.94 0.12 2.68
C PHE A 135 -5.42 0.17 1.23
N GLN A 136 -4.87 -0.91 0.69
CA GLN A 136 -4.51 -0.96 -0.73
C GLN A 136 -5.72 -0.70 -1.63
N GLN A 137 -6.88 -1.29 -1.30
CA GLN A 137 -8.11 -1.06 -2.05
C GLN A 137 -8.53 0.42 -2.01
N GLU A 138 -8.39 1.06 -0.84
CA GLU A 138 -8.69 2.48 -0.68
C GLU A 138 -7.76 3.38 -1.49
N LEU A 139 -6.50 3.01 -1.67
CA LEU A 139 -5.58 3.75 -2.55
C LEU A 139 -5.99 3.71 -4.02
N TYR A 140 -6.53 2.60 -4.51
CA TYR A 140 -7.10 2.54 -5.86
C TYR A 140 -8.33 3.44 -5.99
N ASN A 141 -9.17 3.51 -4.96
CA ASN A 141 -10.31 4.43 -4.91
C ASN A 141 -9.83 5.90 -4.95
N ILE A 142 -8.81 6.26 -4.18
CA ILE A 142 -8.19 7.58 -4.18
C ILE A 142 -7.65 7.94 -5.58
N LYS A 143 -6.94 7.02 -6.22
CA LYS A 143 -6.45 7.20 -7.59
C LYS A 143 -7.60 7.46 -8.57
N ASN A 144 -8.64 6.65 -8.53
CA ASN A 144 -9.79 6.79 -9.43
C ASN A 144 -10.51 8.13 -9.23
N ILE A 145 -10.73 8.56 -7.99
CA ILE A 145 -11.34 9.86 -7.67
C ILE A 145 -10.46 11.00 -8.20
N SER A 146 -9.13 10.92 -8.01
CA SER A 146 -8.19 11.96 -8.47
C SER A 146 -8.19 12.11 -9.99
N VAL A 147 -8.22 11.01 -10.72
CA VAL A 147 -8.30 11.01 -12.21
C VAL A 147 -9.62 11.61 -12.67
N ASN A 148 -10.74 11.26 -12.04
CA ASN A 148 -12.05 11.81 -12.36
C ASN A 148 -12.12 13.33 -12.09
N LEU A 149 -11.56 13.80 -10.97
CA LEU A 149 -11.46 15.23 -10.66
C LEU A 149 -10.59 15.96 -11.68
N GLN A 150 -9.47 15.40 -12.08
CA GLN A 150 -8.62 15.96 -13.13
C GLN A 150 -9.39 16.11 -14.45
N ALA A 151 -10.12 15.08 -14.88
CA ALA A 151 -10.92 15.13 -16.11
C ALA A 151 -12.00 16.22 -16.05
N GLN A 152 -12.71 16.36 -14.93
CA GLN A 152 -13.69 17.43 -14.75
C GLN A 152 -13.09 18.82 -14.75
N THR A 153 -11.88 18.98 -14.21
CA THR A 153 -11.18 20.26 -14.24
C THR A 153 -10.71 20.64 -15.64
N ILE A 154 -10.30 19.66 -16.44
CA ILE A 154 -9.99 19.87 -17.87
C ILE A 154 -11.25 20.30 -18.62
N ASP A 155 -12.39 19.63 -18.43
CA ASP A 155 -13.66 20.00 -19.06
C ASP A 155 -14.09 21.43 -18.67
N PHE A 156 -14.00 21.78 -17.40
CA PHE A 156 -14.22 23.15 -16.93
C PHE A 156 -13.32 24.18 -17.62
N THR A 157 -12.03 23.87 -17.73
CA THR A 157 -11.06 24.76 -18.39
C THR A 157 -11.39 24.95 -19.86
N ILE A 158 -11.72 23.87 -20.58
CA ILE A 158 -12.10 23.92 -21.99
C ILE A 158 -13.33 24.80 -22.19
N LYS A 159 -14.42 24.54 -21.43
CA LYS A 159 -15.67 25.33 -21.53
C LYS A 159 -15.45 26.80 -21.21
N THR A 160 -14.62 27.10 -20.21
CA THR A 160 -14.28 28.50 -19.87
C THR A 160 -13.52 29.19 -20.99
N LEU A 161 -12.56 28.48 -21.64
CA LEU A 161 -11.82 29.01 -22.79
C LEU A 161 -12.70 29.21 -24.01
N GLU A 162 -13.63 28.30 -24.29
CA GLU A 162 -14.60 28.41 -25.39
C GLU A 162 -15.49 29.65 -25.20
N LEU A 163 -15.99 29.85 -23.99
CA LEU A 163 -16.80 31.02 -23.63
C LEU A 163 -16.00 32.32 -23.84
N HIS A 164 -14.75 32.36 -23.36
CA HIS A 164 -13.91 33.52 -23.52
C HIS A 164 -13.61 33.82 -24.99
N ASN A 165 -13.29 32.81 -25.79
CA ASN A 165 -13.07 32.95 -27.23
C ASN A 165 -14.31 33.45 -27.98
N ALA A 166 -15.51 33.00 -27.57
CA ALA A 166 -16.79 33.50 -28.11
C ALA A 166 -16.94 35.00 -27.84
N GLN A 167 -16.68 35.43 -26.61
CA GLN A 167 -16.71 36.85 -26.20
C GLN A 167 -15.72 37.70 -27.02
N LEU A 168 -14.49 37.22 -27.23
CA LEU A 168 -13.50 37.92 -28.04
C LEU A 168 -13.93 38.08 -29.49
N ARG A 169 -14.75 37.18 -30.03
CA ARG A 169 -15.32 37.25 -31.38
C ARG A 169 -16.62 38.09 -31.44
N GLY A 170 -17.00 38.73 -30.32
CA GLY A 170 -18.20 39.56 -30.27
C GLY A 170 -19.52 38.74 -30.17
N VAL A 171 -19.41 37.42 -29.94
CA VAL A 171 -20.57 36.58 -29.69
C VAL A 171 -20.89 36.69 -28.20
N GLN A 172 -22.10 37.14 -27.86
CA GLN A 172 -22.51 37.17 -26.47
C GLN A 172 -22.98 35.74 -26.04
N PRO A 173 -22.30 35.12 -25.07
CA PRO A 173 -22.72 33.84 -24.56
C PRO A 173 -24.11 33.89 -23.96
N SER A 174 -24.86 32.80 -24.05
CA SER A 174 -26.18 32.71 -23.48
C SER A 174 -26.09 32.61 -21.91
N PRO A 175 -27.12 33.09 -21.20
CA PRO A 175 -27.18 32.92 -19.75
C PRO A 175 -27.04 31.46 -19.29
N THR A 176 -27.55 30.51 -20.06
CA THR A 176 -27.47 29.07 -19.79
C THR A 176 -26.05 28.50 -19.87
N GLU A 177 -25.18 29.08 -20.72
CA GLU A 177 -23.76 28.68 -20.79
C GLU A 177 -23.00 29.12 -19.53
N PHE A 178 -23.28 30.30 -19.00
CA PHE A 178 -22.71 30.76 -17.74
C PHE A 178 -23.17 29.90 -16.55
N GLU A 179 -24.46 29.61 -16.47
CA GLU A 179 -25.04 28.73 -15.44
C GLU A 179 -24.40 27.36 -15.45
N SER A 180 -24.20 26.76 -16.63
CA SER A 180 -23.56 25.45 -16.79
C SER A 180 -22.12 25.43 -16.30
N ILE A 181 -21.34 26.51 -16.49
CA ILE A 181 -19.97 26.64 -16.01
C ILE A 181 -19.94 26.80 -14.48
N ASP A 182 -20.84 27.62 -13.92
CA ASP A 182 -20.93 27.81 -12.48
C ASP A 182 -21.38 26.53 -11.75
N GLU A 183 -22.30 25.77 -12.32
CA GLU A 183 -22.71 24.45 -11.81
C GLU A 183 -21.54 23.47 -11.81
N LEU A 184 -20.75 23.41 -12.90
CA LEU A 184 -19.58 22.55 -12.99
C LEU A 184 -18.51 22.96 -11.97
N LYS A 185 -18.27 24.25 -11.79
CA LYS A 185 -17.36 24.78 -10.77
C LYS A 185 -17.79 24.37 -9.37
N ASN A 186 -19.07 24.53 -9.04
CA ASN A 186 -19.62 24.14 -7.75
C ASN A 186 -19.49 22.62 -7.53
N LEU A 187 -19.75 21.82 -8.55
CA LEU A 187 -19.60 20.37 -8.50
C LEU A 187 -18.14 19.96 -8.21
N ILE A 188 -17.17 20.56 -8.90
CA ILE A 188 -15.74 20.33 -8.68
C ILE A 188 -15.36 20.70 -7.25
N ASN A 189 -15.83 21.84 -6.77
CA ASN A 189 -15.54 22.30 -5.40
C ASN A 189 -16.06 21.32 -4.33
N ILE A 190 -17.33 20.90 -4.45
CA ILE A 190 -17.94 19.94 -3.51
C ILE A 190 -17.20 18.60 -3.55
N ARG A 191 -16.87 18.11 -4.74
CA ARG A 191 -16.16 16.83 -4.89
C ARG A 191 -14.73 16.91 -4.34
N THR A 192 -14.04 18.02 -4.58
CA THR A 192 -12.69 18.25 -4.06
C THR A 192 -12.69 18.33 -2.53
N ALA A 193 -13.68 18.99 -1.93
CA ALA A 193 -13.83 19.03 -0.47
C ALA A 193 -14.04 17.63 0.13
N LYS A 194 -14.94 16.83 -0.44
CA LYS A 194 -15.17 15.45 -0.03
C LYS A 194 -13.92 14.59 -0.21
N PHE A 195 -13.21 14.78 -1.31
CA PHE A 195 -11.97 14.07 -1.59
C PHE A 195 -10.86 14.43 -0.58
N HIS A 196 -10.74 15.70 -0.20
CA HIS A 196 -9.83 16.16 0.84
C HIS A 196 -10.13 15.47 2.19
N GLU A 197 -11.39 15.46 2.61
CA GLU A 197 -11.83 14.80 3.84
C GLU A 197 -11.51 13.30 3.82
N TYR A 198 -11.80 12.63 2.71
CA TYR A 198 -11.53 11.21 2.51
C TYR A 198 -10.02 10.90 2.58
N VAL A 199 -9.18 11.62 1.85
CA VAL A 199 -7.71 11.42 1.88
C VAL A 199 -7.13 11.70 3.26
N THR A 200 -7.64 12.72 3.95
CA THR A 200 -7.22 13.04 5.32
C THR A 200 -7.59 11.91 6.29
N GLY A 201 -8.80 11.38 6.18
CA GLY A 201 -9.23 10.22 6.96
C GLY A 201 -8.33 9.00 6.74
N GLN A 202 -8.05 8.68 5.49
CA GLN A 202 -7.16 7.56 5.13
C GLN A 202 -5.71 7.76 5.62
N ALA A 203 -5.20 9.00 5.60
CA ALA A 203 -3.88 9.30 6.16
C ALA A 203 -3.82 9.07 7.68
N LEU A 204 -4.89 9.38 8.41
CA LEU A 204 -4.98 9.12 9.85
C LEU A 204 -5.08 7.62 10.19
N GLU A 205 -5.78 6.83 9.37
CA GLU A 205 -5.80 5.37 9.54
C GLU A 205 -4.41 4.78 9.30
N LEU A 206 -3.71 5.23 8.25
CA LEU A 206 -2.35 4.79 7.96
C LEU A 206 -1.35 5.17 9.07
N GLU A 207 -1.54 6.31 9.73
CA GLU A 207 -0.75 6.71 10.91
C GLU A 207 -0.87 5.70 12.05
N LYS A 208 -2.08 5.15 12.28
CA LYS A 208 -2.30 4.12 13.30
C LYS A 208 -1.54 2.84 12.96
N ILE A 209 -1.58 2.43 11.69
CA ILE A 209 -0.83 1.27 11.21
C ILE A 209 0.68 1.52 11.35
N ALA A 210 1.17 2.69 10.95
CA ALA A 210 2.58 3.06 11.06
C ALA A 210 3.09 2.99 12.50
N LYS A 211 2.30 3.46 13.47
CA LYS A 211 2.66 3.42 14.91
C LYS A 211 2.83 2.00 15.46
N PHE A 212 2.32 0.98 14.77
CA PHE A 212 2.52 -0.40 15.20
C PHE A 212 3.96 -0.87 15.02
N PHE A 213 4.68 -0.33 14.05
CA PHE A 213 6.07 -0.69 13.74
C PHE A 213 7.10 0.09 14.58
N TYR A 214 6.63 1.01 15.44
CA TYR A 214 7.42 1.70 16.45
C TYR A 214 7.27 1.02 17.83
#